data_b1f11e8cfdcdcad5168739e044f85343
#
_entry.id   b1f11e8cfdcdcad5168739e044f85343
#
_cell.length_a   1.000
_cell.length_b   1.000
_cell.length_c   1.000
_cell.angle_alpha   90.00
_cell.angle_beta   90.00
_cell.angle_gamma   90.00
#
_symmetry.space_group_name_H-M   'P 1'
#
loop_
_entity.id
_entity.type
_entity.pdbx_description
1 polymer ?
#
loop_
_entity_poly.entity_id
_entity_poly.type
_entity_poly.pdbx_seq_one_letter_code
_entity_poly.pdbx_strand_id
1 'polypeptide(L)'
;MTFLPAIKSKAPIYLTRDTTIKEIIKLLPKTRPFTFIDLGCGTGTVICKLAKVFPNGYFMGVELSPVLFIFSFLRAKLFRNVRVKFGSIFRTDLSNFDFVYMFLSPVANKLLAPYLKDLKRKTIISNSFPIEELKLAKRVDLSQPLFIYKL
;
A
#
# COMPACT_ATOMS: atom_id res chain seq x y z
N MET A 1 13.21 -19.57 -14.42
CA MET A 1 11.84 -19.78 -13.95
C MET A 1 11.90 -20.04 -12.45
N THR A 2 11.86 -18.98 -11.66
CA THR A 2 12.01 -19.08 -10.19
C THR A 2 10.63 -19.37 -9.60
N PHE A 3 10.46 -20.58 -9.07
CA PHE A 3 9.30 -20.95 -8.28
C PHE A 3 9.29 -20.11 -7.00
N LEU A 4 8.44 -19.07 -6.97
CA LEU A 4 8.04 -18.47 -5.72
C LEU A 4 7.16 -19.49 -4.98
N PRO A 5 7.51 -19.88 -3.74
CA PRO A 5 6.67 -20.76 -2.97
C PRO A 5 5.29 -20.13 -2.84
N ALA A 6 4.26 -20.90 -3.14
CA ALA A 6 2.89 -20.51 -2.85
C ALA A 6 2.79 -20.32 -1.34
N ILE A 7 2.91 -19.11 -0.87
CA ILE A 7 2.64 -18.76 0.51
C ILE A 7 1.13 -18.92 0.68
N LYS A 8 0.69 -20.13 1.06
CA LYS A 8 -0.60 -20.36 1.69
C LYS A 8 -0.55 -19.68 3.07
N SER A 9 -0.43 -18.38 3.09
CA SER A 9 -0.52 -17.64 4.34
C SER A 9 -1.97 -17.27 4.55
N LYS A 10 -2.55 -17.80 5.63
CA LYS A 10 -3.56 -17.05 6.36
C LYS A 10 -2.84 -15.81 6.91
N ALA A 11 -2.53 -14.86 6.03
CA ALA A 11 -1.95 -13.59 6.44
C ALA A 11 -2.96 -12.95 7.39
N PRO A 12 -2.56 -12.52 8.58
CA PRO A 12 -3.47 -11.80 9.45
C PRO A 12 -3.97 -10.55 8.75
N ILE A 13 -5.27 -10.27 8.89
CA ILE A 13 -5.85 -9.02 8.36
C ILE A 13 -5.39 -7.90 9.28
N TYR A 14 -4.50 -7.04 8.77
CA TYR A 14 -4.07 -5.85 9.48
C TYR A 14 -4.98 -4.67 9.11
N LEU A 15 -5.65 -4.11 10.11
CA LEU A 15 -6.48 -2.92 9.94
C LEU A 15 -5.70 -1.66 10.28
N THR A 16 -5.58 -0.75 9.32
CA THR A 16 -4.93 0.55 9.53
C THR A 16 -5.81 1.45 10.37
N ARG A 17 -5.27 1.98 11.46
CA ARG A 17 -5.97 2.88 12.37
C ARG A 17 -6.18 4.27 11.76
N ASP A 18 -7.23 4.94 12.16
CA ASP A 18 -7.55 6.31 11.69
C ASP A 18 -6.44 7.31 12.01
N THR A 19 -5.77 7.16 13.14
CA THR A 19 -4.60 7.99 13.49
C THR A 19 -3.47 7.85 12.47
N THR A 20 -3.22 6.63 12.01
CA THR A 20 -2.23 6.34 10.97
C THR A 20 -2.64 6.91 9.62
N ILE A 21 -3.92 6.78 9.25
CA ILE A 21 -4.44 7.37 8.00
C ILE A 21 -4.30 8.90 8.00
N LYS A 22 -4.54 9.56 9.13
CA LYS A 22 -4.33 11.02 9.26
C LYS A 22 -2.88 11.43 9.01
N GLU A 23 -1.92 10.62 9.44
CA GLU A 23 -0.50 10.89 9.14
C GLU A 23 -0.16 10.64 7.67
N ILE A 24 -0.73 9.60 7.05
CA ILE A 24 -0.57 9.38 5.61
C ILE A 24 -1.10 10.59 4.82
N ILE A 25 -2.25 11.13 5.19
CA ILE A 25 -2.83 12.33 4.56
C ILE A 25 -1.86 13.51 4.55
N LYS A 26 -1.08 13.68 5.62
CA LYS A 26 -0.07 14.77 5.70
C LYS A 26 1.10 14.59 4.73
N LEU A 27 1.38 13.36 4.32
CA LEU A 27 2.48 13.03 3.41
C LEU A 27 2.11 13.23 1.93
N LEU A 28 0.82 13.23 1.61
CA LEU A 28 0.33 13.27 0.24
C LEU A 28 0.20 14.70 -0.31
N PRO A 29 0.44 14.92 -1.62
CA PRO A 29 0.32 16.22 -2.25
C PRO A 29 -1.11 16.76 -2.20
N LYS A 30 -1.28 18.01 -1.80
CA LYS A 30 -2.61 18.65 -1.71
C LYS A 30 -3.03 19.36 -3.00
N THR A 31 -2.08 19.80 -3.80
CA THR A 31 -2.32 20.72 -4.92
C THR A 31 -2.04 20.13 -6.30
N ARG A 32 -1.43 18.96 -6.39
CA ARG A 32 -1.12 18.29 -7.65
C ARG A 32 -1.71 16.88 -7.71
N PRO A 33 -2.00 16.35 -8.91
CA PRO A 33 -2.35 14.95 -9.09
C PRO A 33 -1.19 14.02 -8.65
N PHE A 34 -1.56 12.84 -8.20
CA PHE A 34 -0.61 11.78 -7.84
C PHE A 34 -1.26 10.41 -7.93
N THR A 35 -0.45 9.38 -7.94
CA THR A 35 -0.89 7.97 -7.96
C THR A 35 -0.43 7.26 -6.69
N PHE A 36 -1.33 6.49 -6.12
CA PHE A 36 -1.12 5.77 -4.86
C PHE A 36 -1.58 4.33 -4.99
N ILE A 37 -0.76 3.37 -4.55
CA ILE A 37 -1.12 1.95 -4.51
C ILE A 37 -1.02 1.40 -3.09
N ASP A 38 -2.00 0.60 -2.70
CA ASP A 38 -2.06 -0.15 -1.44
C ASP A 38 -1.87 -1.65 -1.74
N LEU A 39 -0.74 -2.17 -1.32
CA LEU A 39 -0.38 -3.58 -1.52
C LEU A 39 -0.96 -4.45 -0.40
N GLY A 40 -1.94 -5.27 -0.75
CA GLY A 40 -2.74 -6.03 0.21
C GLY A 40 -3.81 -5.14 0.85
N CYS A 41 -4.63 -4.51 0.02
CA CYS A 41 -5.56 -3.47 0.49
C CYS A 41 -6.71 -3.97 1.37
N GLY A 42 -6.84 -5.28 1.54
CA GLY A 42 -7.90 -5.87 2.37
C GLY A 42 -9.29 -5.44 1.93
N THR A 43 -10.04 -4.81 2.81
CA THR A 43 -11.39 -4.29 2.51
C THR A 43 -11.39 -2.92 1.81
N GLY A 44 -10.22 -2.38 1.46
CA GLY A 44 -10.10 -1.10 0.74
C GLY A 44 -10.29 0.14 1.62
N THR A 45 -10.22 0.01 2.93
CA THR A 45 -10.48 1.12 3.86
C THR A 45 -9.53 2.30 3.65
N VAL A 46 -8.23 2.04 3.53
CA VAL A 46 -7.21 3.10 3.39
C VAL A 46 -7.45 3.89 2.11
N ILE A 47 -7.47 3.22 0.96
CA ILE A 47 -7.61 3.89 -0.34
C ILE A 47 -8.93 4.65 -0.48
N CYS A 48 -10.03 4.13 0.06
CA CYS A 48 -11.32 4.81 0.01
C CYS A 48 -11.37 6.04 0.92
N LYS A 49 -10.76 5.98 2.11
CA LYS A 49 -10.65 7.15 3.00
C LYS A 49 -9.76 8.23 2.41
N LEU A 50 -8.63 7.86 1.81
CA LEU A 50 -7.74 8.80 1.13
C LEU A 50 -8.42 9.43 -0.10
N ALA A 51 -9.15 8.65 -0.88
CA ALA A 51 -9.85 9.13 -2.07
C ALA A 51 -10.88 10.22 -1.78
N LYS A 52 -11.53 10.16 -0.61
CA LYS A 52 -12.45 11.23 -0.15
C LYS A 52 -11.73 12.56 0.08
N VAL A 53 -10.51 12.50 0.56
CA VAL A 53 -9.71 13.70 0.89
C VAL A 53 -9.03 14.27 -0.36
N PHE A 54 -8.65 13.40 -1.29
CA PHE A 54 -7.85 13.75 -2.47
C PHE A 54 -8.59 13.42 -3.77
N PRO A 55 -9.50 14.26 -4.22
CA PRO A 55 -10.24 14.02 -5.47
C PRO A 55 -9.34 14.00 -6.71
N ASN A 56 -8.17 14.64 -6.65
CA ASN A 56 -7.17 14.65 -7.73
C ASN A 56 -6.14 13.50 -7.63
N GLY A 57 -6.20 12.70 -6.57
CA GLY A 57 -5.39 11.48 -6.44
C GLY A 57 -6.05 10.31 -7.18
N TYR A 58 -5.23 9.42 -7.72
CA TYR A 58 -5.66 8.13 -8.22
C TYR A 58 -5.19 7.03 -7.27
N PHE A 59 -6.12 6.18 -6.84
CA PHE A 59 -5.86 5.14 -5.84
C PHE A 59 -6.13 3.76 -6.40
N MET A 60 -5.17 2.85 -6.22
CA MET A 60 -5.32 1.44 -6.55
C MET A 60 -5.07 0.57 -5.33
N GLY A 61 -5.88 -0.47 -5.16
CA GLY A 61 -5.63 -1.55 -4.22
C GLY A 61 -5.33 -2.85 -4.96
N VAL A 62 -4.47 -3.68 -4.38
CA VAL A 62 -4.23 -5.05 -4.83
C VAL A 62 -4.56 -5.98 -3.69
N GLU A 63 -5.39 -7.00 -3.95
CA GLU A 63 -5.80 -7.97 -2.94
C GLU A 63 -5.84 -9.39 -3.54
N LEU A 64 -5.27 -10.33 -2.80
CA LEU A 64 -5.17 -11.74 -3.22
C LEU A 64 -6.30 -12.61 -2.65
N SER A 65 -6.89 -12.24 -1.51
CA SER A 65 -8.03 -12.94 -0.94
C SER A 65 -9.29 -12.66 -1.75
N PRO A 66 -9.95 -13.68 -2.33
CA PRO A 66 -11.17 -13.47 -3.14
C PRO A 66 -12.28 -12.76 -2.36
N VAL A 67 -12.46 -13.11 -1.10
CA VAL A 67 -13.50 -12.52 -0.25
C VAL A 67 -13.22 -11.04 0.01
N LEU A 68 -12.01 -10.69 0.44
CA LEU A 68 -11.61 -9.31 0.70
C LEU A 68 -11.60 -8.48 -0.60
N PHE A 69 -11.19 -9.08 -1.71
CA PHE A 69 -11.25 -8.43 -3.01
C PHE A 69 -12.68 -8.03 -3.38
N ILE A 70 -13.66 -8.92 -3.22
CA ILE A 70 -15.06 -8.61 -3.53
C ILE A 70 -15.54 -7.42 -2.69
N PHE A 71 -15.26 -7.40 -1.38
CA PHE A 71 -15.62 -6.28 -0.53
C PHE A 71 -14.96 -4.97 -0.95
N SER A 72 -13.66 -4.98 -1.19
CA SER A 72 -12.92 -3.80 -1.61
C SER A 72 -13.33 -3.32 -3.01
N PHE A 73 -13.59 -4.23 -3.93
CA PHE A 73 -14.05 -3.95 -5.29
C PHE A 73 -15.41 -3.24 -5.28
N LEU A 74 -16.37 -3.75 -4.50
CA LEU A 74 -17.71 -3.13 -4.37
C LEU A 74 -17.62 -1.76 -3.70
N ARG A 75 -16.81 -1.62 -2.67
CA ARG A 75 -16.57 -0.32 -2.01
C ARG A 75 -15.91 0.69 -2.97
N ALA A 76 -14.95 0.26 -3.77
CA ALA A 76 -14.26 1.10 -4.74
C ALA A 76 -15.21 1.70 -5.79
N LYS A 77 -16.27 1.01 -6.14
CA LYS A 77 -17.27 1.52 -7.09
C LYS A 77 -17.99 2.80 -6.63
N LEU A 78 -17.95 3.10 -5.34
CA LEU A 78 -18.49 4.36 -4.81
C LEU A 78 -17.59 5.56 -5.08
N PHE A 79 -16.40 5.34 -5.64
CA PHE A 79 -15.39 6.38 -5.88
C PHE A 79 -14.95 6.38 -7.34
N ARG A 80 -14.85 7.57 -7.94
CA ARG A 80 -14.38 7.72 -9.33
C ARG A 80 -12.88 7.44 -9.48
N ASN A 81 -12.12 7.71 -8.44
CA ASN A 81 -10.65 7.69 -8.40
C ASN A 81 -10.08 6.50 -7.64
N VAL A 82 -10.86 5.45 -7.42
CA VAL A 82 -10.42 4.20 -6.78
C VAL A 82 -10.62 3.01 -7.71
N ARG A 83 -9.61 2.16 -7.78
CA ARG A 83 -9.67 0.85 -8.46
C ARG A 83 -9.09 -0.22 -7.56
N VAL A 84 -9.61 -1.43 -7.67
CA VAL A 84 -9.06 -2.61 -6.97
C VAL A 84 -8.80 -3.71 -7.98
N LYS A 85 -7.62 -4.31 -7.89
CA LYS A 85 -7.19 -5.41 -8.74
C LYS A 85 -7.05 -6.68 -7.91
N PHE A 86 -7.61 -7.78 -8.41
CA PHE A 86 -7.37 -9.11 -7.87
C PHE A 86 -6.00 -9.62 -8.32
N GLY A 87 -5.14 -10.00 -7.39
CA GLY A 87 -3.85 -10.55 -7.75
C GLY A 87 -2.81 -10.50 -6.63
N SER A 88 -1.62 -10.97 -6.98
CA SER A 88 -0.47 -10.99 -6.08
C SER A 88 0.27 -9.66 -6.07
N ILE A 89 0.64 -9.20 -4.89
CA ILE A 89 1.49 -8.00 -4.71
C ILE A 89 2.86 -8.18 -5.38
N PHE A 90 3.38 -9.41 -5.45
CA PHE A 90 4.67 -9.73 -6.06
C PHE A 90 4.67 -9.70 -7.60
N ARG A 91 3.50 -9.64 -8.21
CA ARG A 91 3.32 -9.56 -9.68
C ARG A 91 2.74 -8.23 -10.13
N THR A 92 2.72 -7.26 -9.24
CA THR A 92 2.16 -5.93 -9.51
C THR A 92 3.26 -5.00 -10.02
N ASP A 93 3.02 -4.35 -11.15
CA ASP A 93 3.89 -3.30 -11.66
C ASP A 93 3.70 -2.01 -10.85
N LEU A 94 4.74 -1.60 -10.15
CA LEU A 94 4.76 -0.41 -9.30
C LEU A 94 5.29 0.84 -10.01
N SER A 95 5.73 0.73 -11.25
CA SER A 95 6.43 1.82 -11.98
C SER A 95 5.59 3.08 -12.16
N ASN A 96 4.26 2.94 -12.24
CA ASN A 96 3.33 4.05 -12.50
C ASN A 96 2.77 4.71 -11.23
N PHE A 97 3.24 4.32 -10.05
CA PHE A 97 2.74 4.87 -8.79
C PHE A 97 3.78 5.75 -8.13
N ASP A 98 3.36 6.95 -7.68
CA ASP A 98 4.20 7.88 -6.92
C ASP A 98 4.39 7.41 -5.49
N PHE A 99 3.34 6.82 -4.90
CA PHE A 99 3.30 6.35 -3.52
C PHE A 99 2.92 4.87 -3.48
N VAL A 100 3.70 4.09 -2.75
CA VAL A 100 3.44 2.68 -2.47
C VAL A 100 3.24 2.52 -0.97
N TYR A 101 2.04 2.14 -0.58
CA TYR A 101 1.69 1.86 0.81
C TYR A 101 1.56 0.36 1.04
N MET A 102 1.99 -0.10 2.20
CA MET A 102 1.86 -1.48 2.61
C MET A 102 1.70 -1.61 4.12
N PHE A 103 0.85 -2.53 4.54
CA PHE A 103 0.76 -3.02 5.90
C PHE A 103 0.87 -4.54 5.88
N LEU A 104 2.08 -5.02 5.69
CA LEU A 104 2.41 -6.42 5.45
C LEU A 104 3.31 -6.96 6.56
N SER A 105 3.39 -8.29 6.67
CA SER A 105 4.29 -8.94 7.61
C SER A 105 5.77 -8.64 7.30
N PRO A 106 6.67 -8.76 8.28
CA PRO A 106 8.12 -8.62 8.04
C PRO A 106 8.66 -9.55 6.95
N VAL A 107 8.10 -10.76 6.85
CA VAL A 107 8.47 -11.72 5.80
C VAL A 107 8.09 -11.20 4.41
N ALA A 108 6.87 -10.69 4.26
CA ALA A 108 6.41 -10.12 2.99
C ALA A 108 7.23 -8.89 2.60
N ASN A 109 7.55 -8.01 3.56
CA ASN A 109 8.41 -6.84 3.34
C ASN A 109 9.79 -7.26 2.83
N LYS A 110 10.41 -8.27 3.44
CA LYS A 110 11.69 -8.80 3.02
C LYS A 110 11.66 -9.36 1.60
N LEU A 111 10.58 -10.07 1.24
CA LEU A 111 10.39 -10.63 -0.12
C LEU A 111 10.14 -9.55 -1.17
N LEU A 112 9.52 -8.43 -0.80
CA LEU A 112 9.28 -7.29 -1.70
C LEU A 112 10.51 -6.39 -1.89
N ALA A 113 11.40 -6.34 -0.93
CA ALA A 113 12.55 -5.42 -0.91
C ALA A 113 13.37 -5.41 -2.20
N PRO A 114 13.70 -6.56 -2.85
CA PRO A 114 14.42 -6.56 -4.11
C PRO A 114 13.69 -5.80 -5.23
N TYR A 115 12.36 -5.91 -5.29
CA TYR A 115 11.54 -5.21 -6.29
C TYR A 115 11.47 -3.70 -5.99
N LEU A 116 11.41 -3.34 -4.71
CA LEU A 116 11.34 -1.95 -4.28
C LEU A 116 12.64 -1.19 -4.53
N LYS A 117 13.79 -1.85 -4.35
CA LYS A 117 15.12 -1.24 -4.55
C LYS A 117 15.35 -0.68 -5.95
N ASP A 118 14.73 -1.29 -6.95
CA ASP A 118 14.90 -0.90 -8.35
C ASP A 118 14.01 0.29 -8.76
N LEU A 119 13.05 0.66 -7.91
CA LEU A 119 12.17 1.79 -8.16
C LEU A 119 12.92 3.12 -8.02
N LYS A 120 12.53 4.10 -8.84
CA LYS A 120 13.07 5.47 -8.81
C LYS A 120 11.94 6.48 -8.63
N ARG A 121 12.23 7.53 -7.88
CA ARG A 121 11.29 8.66 -7.67
C ARG A 121 9.97 8.23 -7.04
N LYS A 122 10.04 7.30 -6.08
CA LYS A 122 8.87 6.77 -5.35
C LYS A 122 9.00 7.08 -3.86
N THR A 123 7.86 7.20 -3.22
CA THR A 123 7.76 7.20 -1.76
C THR A 123 7.10 5.90 -1.31
N ILE A 124 7.82 5.12 -0.51
CA ILE A 124 7.30 3.89 0.09
C ILE A 124 6.88 4.21 1.50
N ILE A 125 5.69 3.78 1.89
CA ILE A 125 5.13 3.96 3.23
C ILE A 125 4.80 2.57 3.79
N SER A 126 5.59 2.09 4.73
CA SER A 126 5.37 0.82 5.41
C SER A 126 4.78 1.06 6.79
N ASN A 127 3.62 0.46 7.04
CA ASN A 127 2.94 0.55 8.33
C ASN A 127 3.45 -0.55 9.26
N SER A 128 3.78 -0.18 10.49
CA SER A 128 4.17 -1.02 11.63
C SER A 128 5.48 -1.79 11.50
N PHE A 129 5.88 -2.19 10.30
CA PHE A 129 7.07 -3.00 10.07
C PHE A 129 8.06 -2.31 9.13
N PRO A 130 9.33 -2.13 9.53
CA PRO A 130 10.34 -1.53 8.66
C PRO A 130 10.71 -2.46 7.50
N ILE A 131 11.27 -1.87 6.46
CA ILE A 131 11.93 -2.56 5.35
C ILE A 131 13.42 -2.34 5.54
N GLU A 132 14.08 -3.31 6.17
CA GLU A 132 15.48 -3.18 6.62
C GLU A 132 16.47 -2.99 5.46
N GLU A 133 16.11 -3.49 4.28
CA GLU A 133 16.93 -3.40 3.08
C GLU A 133 16.90 -2.03 2.40
N LEU A 134 16.02 -1.12 2.85
CA LEU A 134 15.90 0.23 2.31
C LEU A 134 16.42 1.28 3.29
N LYS A 135 17.00 2.35 2.76
CA LYS A 135 17.42 3.49 3.58
C LYS A 135 16.21 4.28 4.07
N LEU A 136 16.00 4.28 5.38
CA LEU A 136 14.92 5.01 6.03
C LEU A 136 15.10 6.53 5.83
N ALA A 137 14.06 7.21 5.34
CA ALA A 137 14.03 8.66 5.23
C ALA A 137 13.39 9.32 6.47
N LYS A 138 12.30 8.72 6.97
CA LYS A 138 11.55 9.24 8.12
C LYS A 138 10.78 8.14 8.83
N ARG A 139 10.72 8.21 10.15
CA ARG A 139 9.80 7.42 10.98
C ARG A 139 8.78 8.35 11.63
N VAL A 140 7.51 7.95 11.64
CA VAL A 140 6.45 8.62 12.38
C VAL A 140 6.03 7.71 13.54
N ASP A 141 6.23 8.16 14.77
CA ASP A 141 5.92 7.38 15.97
C ASP A 141 4.44 7.47 16.30
N LEU A 142 3.77 6.34 16.17
CA LEU A 142 2.35 6.10 16.45
C LEU A 142 2.20 4.72 17.05
N SER A 143 0.99 4.36 17.50
CA SER A 143 0.68 2.98 17.89
C SER A 143 0.87 1.97 16.73
N GLN A 144 0.65 2.45 15.50
CA GLN A 144 1.07 1.81 14.26
C GLN A 144 2.07 2.76 13.58
N PRO A 145 3.38 2.65 13.85
CA PRO A 145 4.38 3.56 13.31
C PRO A 145 4.47 3.46 11.79
N LEU A 146 4.78 4.59 11.15
CA LEU A 146 5.05 4.63 9.72
C LEU A 146 6.55 4.75 9.46
N PHE A 147 7.04 3.92 8.54
CA PHE A 147 8.39 3.95 8.01
C PHE A 147 8.35 4.44 6.57
N ILE A 148 9.03 5.53 6.29
CA ILE A 148 8.95 6.23 5.01
C ILE A 148 10.31 6.18 4.33
N TYR A 149 10.30 5.74 3.08
CA TYR A 149 11.48 5.61 2.22
C TYR A 149 11.28 6.43 0.96
N LYS A 150 12.29 7.18 0.57
CA LYS A 150 12.31 7.95 -0.67
C LYS A 150 13.36 7.38 -1.62
N LEU A 151 12.91 6.91 -2.75
CA LEU A 151 13.75 6.25 -3.76
C LEU A 151 13.97 7.15 -4.98
#